data_4046dac75c38a8366e7314af115e6058
#
_entry.id   4046dac75c38a8366e7314af115e6058
#
_cell.length_a   1.000
_cell.length_b   1.000
_cell.length_c   1.000
_cell.angle_alpha   90.00
_cell.angle_beta   90.00
_cell.angle_gamma   90.00
#
_symmetry.space_group_name_H-M   'P 1'
#
loop_
_entity.id
_entity.type
_entity.pdbx_description
1 polymer ?
#
loop_
_entity_poly.entity_id
_entity_poly.type
_entity_poly.pdbx_seq_one_letter_code
_entity_poly.pdbx_strand_id
1 'polypeptide(L)'
;MSSTRGRFVYLKERLISRSIFMILPLIIAMLPFTSLHAEEKTKTVIGAVEEVVLFPWGVKLPTRIDTGASMTSLDVRDLTIKNKVAQFRLPEKYGNTLISLPVVGHCNIRSADSRGRRPVVEIELCVGLKRMRVQVNLNDRSQVEYPLILGRNVLKQEFIVDCAKERLNPPKCLEGISQ
;
A
#
# COMPACT_ATOMS: atom_id res chain seq x y z
N MET A 1 32.41 79.96 0.24
CA MET A 1 32.64 79.10 -0.99
C MET A 1 32.01 77.81 -0.77
N SER A 2 31.03 77.66 -1.31
CA SER A 2 29.88 76.93 -1.82
C SER A 2 30.10 75.45 -2.02
N SER A 3 29.32 74.68 -1.26
CA SER A 3 29.16 73.24 -1.35
C SER A 3 28.16 72.85 -2.45
N THR A 4 28.65 72.29 -3.56
CA THR A 4 27.82 71.83 -4.68
C THR A 4 28.04 70.37 -5.03
N ARG A 5 28.55 69.52 -4.11
CA ARG A 5 28.84 68.11 -4.42
C ARG A 5 27.81 67.08 -3.90
N GLY A 6 26.78 67.50 -3.20
CA GLY A 6 25.84 66.55 -2.58
C GLY A 6 24.60 66.15 -3.39
N ARG A 7 24.31 66.78 -4.50
CA ARG A 7 23.04 66.57 -5.24
C ARG A 7 23.08 65.55 -6.36
N PHE A 8 24.26 65.19 -6.86
CA PHE A 8 24.37 64.29 -8.02
C PHE A 8 24.35 62.81 -7.63
N VAL A 9 24.75 62.49 -6.40
CA VAL A 9 24.84 61.06 -5.93
C VAL A 9 23.43 60.51 -5.62
N TYR A 10 22.52 61.30 -5.08
CA TYR A 10 21.17 60.86 -4.70
C TYR A 10 20.23 60.54 -5.90
N LEU A 11 20.44 61.17 -7.05
CA LEU A 11 19.62 60.90 -8.23
C LEU A 11 19.97 59.58 -8.92
N LYS A 12 21.21 59.12 -8.81
CA LYS A 12 21.66 57.91 -9.44
C LYS A 12 21.16 56.66 -8.73
N GLU A 13 21.06 56.71 -7.41
CA GLU A 13 20.55 55.59 -6.60
C GLU A 13 19.03 55.37 -6.76
N ARG A 14 18.24 56.41 -6.95
CA ARG A 14 16.79 56.28 -7.15
C ARG A 14 16.39 55.69 -8.51
N LEU A 15 17.21 55.91 -9.53
CA LEU A 15 16.96 55.35 -10.87
C LEU A 15 17.26 53.85 -10.96
N ILE A 16 18.32 53.41 -10.27
CA ILE A 16 18.69 51.99 -10.22
C ILE A 16 17.64 51.19 -9.45
N SER A 17 17.18 51.70 -8.32
CA SER A 17 16.19 51.04 -7.48
C SER A 17 14.83 50.86 -8.15
N ARG A 18 14.38 51.81 -8.97
CA ARG A 18 13.10 51.68 -9.69
C ARG A 18 13.15 50.71 -10.86
N SER A 19 14.28 50.58 -11.53
CA SER A 19 14.45 49.65 -12.66
C SER A 19 14.50 48.20 -12.20
N ILE A 20 15.12 47.91 -11.04
CA ILE A 20 15.20 46.55 -10.46
C ILE A 20 13.80 46.08 -10.02
N PHE A 21 12.97 46.96 -9.47
CA PHE A 21 11.60 46.61 -9.06
C PHE A 21 10.64 46.29 -10.22
N MET A 22 10.88 46.85 -11.38
CA MET A 22 10.05 46.60 -12.60
C MET A 22 10.44 45.31 -13.34
N ILE A 23 11.72 44.88 -13.24
CA ILE A 23 12.20 43.69 -13.96
C ILE A 23 11.85 42.40 -13.18
N LEU A 24 11.83 42.46 -11.84
CA LEU A 24 11.56 41.29 -10.99
C LEU A 24 10.19 40.64 -11.26
N PRO A 25 9.05 41.35 -11.39
CA PRO A 25 7.77 40.70 -11.71
C PRO A 25 7.70 40.15 -13.15
N LEU A 26 8.50 40.68 -14.09
CA LEU A 26 8.53 40.18 -15.45
C LEU A 26 9.26 38.83 -15.57
N ILE A 27 10.27 38.60 -14.76
CA ILE A 27 11.01 37.31 -14.73
C ILE A 27 10.15 36.20 -14.12
N ILE A 28 9.31 36.52 -13.11
CA ILE A 28 8.42 35.54 -12.46
C ILE A 28 7.31 35.06 -13.44
N ALA A 29 6.85 35.93 -14.35
CA ALA A 29 5.85 35.57 -15.35
C ALA A 29 6.34 34.63 -16.45
N MET A 30 7.68 34.47 -16.61
CA MET A 30 8.31 33.59 -17.60
C MET A 30 8.70 32.22 -17.04
N LEU A 31 8.45 31.93 -15.76
CA LEU A 31 8.67 30.59 -15.24
C LEU A 31 7.64 29.64 -15.88
N PRO A 32 8.07 28.56 -16.54
CA PRO A 32 7.13 27.59 -17.07
C PRO A 32 6.32 27.03 -15.88
N PHE A 33 5.00 27.16 -15.98
CA PHE A 33 4.07 26.54 -15.05
C PHE A 33 4.17 25.03 -15.28
N THR A 34 5.15 24.38 -14.64
CA THR A 34 5.24 22.93 -14.65
C THR A 34 4.03 22.42 -13.86
N SER A 35 2.99 22.05 -14.60
CA SER A 35 1.85 21.34 -14.02
C SER A 35 2.38 20.06 -13.39
N LEU A 36 2.44 20.03 -12.06
CA LEU A 36 2.69 18.80 -11.31
C LEU A 36 1.48 17.89 -11.54
N HIS A 37 1.50 17.12 -12.62
CA HIS A 37 0.53 16.06 -12.81
C HIS A 37 0.87 15.00 -11.76
N ALA A 38 0.09 14.94 -10.68
CA ALA A 38 0.09 13.79 -9.80
C ALA A 38 -0.35 12.61 -10.67
N GLU A 39 0.54 11.65 -10.91
CA GLU A 39 0.20 10.40 -11.59
C GLU A 39 -0.85 9.69 -10.77
N GLU A 40 -2.10 9.74 -11.21
CA GLU A 40 -3.19 9.05 -10.56
C GLU A 40 -2.95 7.54 -10.73
N LYS A 41 -2.54 6.88 -9.65
CA LYS A 41 -2.29 5.44 -9.64
C LYS A 41 -3.57 4.70 -10.02
N THR A 42 -3.63 4.17 -11.23
CA THR A 42 -4.77 3.42 -11.72
C THR A 42 -4.98 2.15 -10.89
N LYS A 43 -6.19 1.99 -10.35
CA LYS A 43 -6.58 0.82 -9.58
C LYS A 43 -6.99 -0.31 -10.52
N THR A 44 -6.64 -1.52 -10.14
CA THR A 44 -7.05 -2.74 -10.87
C THR A 44 -8.43 -3.17 -10.43
N VAL A 45 -9.31 -3.52 -11.38
CA VAL A 45 -10.60 -4.13 -11.05
C VAL A 45 -10.39 -5.60 -10.73
N ILE A 46 -10.91 -6.05 -9.57
CA ILE A 46 -10.90 -7.45 -9.11
C ILE A 46 -12.32 -7.94 -8.81
N GLY A 47 -12.53 -9.26 -8.84
CA GLY A 47 -13.80 -9.87 -8.54
C GLY A 47 -14.09 -10.04 -7.05
N ALA A 48 -15.21 -10.67 -6.71
CA ALA A 48 -15.57 -11.04 -5.34
C ALA A 48 -14.66 -12.14 -4.76
N VAL A 49 -14.09 -12.97 -5.63
CA VAL A 49 -13.12 -14.02 -5.31
C VAL A 49 -11.99 -13.96 -6.32
N GLU A 50 -10.74 -14.04 -5.82
CA GLU A 50 -9.53 -14.08 -6.67
C GLU A 50 -8.60 -15.22 -6.22
N GLU A 51 -7.69 -15.65 -7.10
CA GLU A 51 -6.53 -16.44 -6.70
C GLU A 51 -5.39 -15.53 -6.22
N VAL A 52 -4.80 -15.89 -5.10
CA VAL A 52 -3.64 -15.16 -4.52
C VAL A 52 -2.49 -16.13 -4.28
N VAL A 53 -1.27 -15.73 -4.63
CA VAL A 53 -0.06 -16.51 -4.33
C VAL A 53 0.65 -15.91 -3.11
N LEU A 54 1.00 -16.77 -2.16
CA LEU A 54 1.84 -16.42 -1.00
C LEU A 54 3.31 -16.61 -1.35
N PHE A 55 4.12 -15.58 -1.19
CA PHE A 55 5.58 -15.64 -1.34
C PHE A 55 6.30 -15.70 -0.01
N PRO A 56 7.46 -16.40 0.05
CA PRO A 56 8.18 -17.06 -1.06
C PRO A 56 7.69 -18.50 -1.34
N TRP A 57 6.66 -19.01 -0.65
CA TRP A 57 6.24 -20.42 -0.69
C TRP A 57 5.58 -20.86 -2.00
N GLY A 58 5.14 -19.92 -2.84
CA GLY A 58 4.45 -20.22 -4.09
C GLY A 58 3.05 -20.82 -3.93
N VAL A 59 2.49 -20.79 -2.71
CA VAL A 59 1.19 -21.40 -2.42
C VAL A 59 0.06 -20.54 -2.95
N LYS A 60 -0.78 -21.13 -3.81
CA LYS A 60 -2.00 -20.51 -4.34
C LYS A 60 -3.16 -20.73 -3.39
N LEU A 61 -3.89 -19.66 -3.08
CA LEU A 61 -5.06 -19.69 -2.22
C LEU A 61 -6.26 -19.02 -2.90
N PRO A 62 -7.43 -19.68 -2.93
CA PRO A 62 -8.67 -18.99 -3.26
C PRO A 62 -8.97 -17.97 -2.16
N THR A 63 -9.23 -16.74 -2.57
CA THR A 63 -9.25 -15.60 -1.66
C THR A 63 -10.52 -14.81 -1.85
N ARG A 64 -11.29 -14.64 -0.77
CA ARG A 64 -12.47 -13.77 -0.78
C ARG A 64 -12.05 -12.31 -0.65
N ILE A 65 -12.63 -11.47 -1.46
CA ILE A 65 -12.48 -10.01 -1.38
C ILE A 65 -13.50 -9.48 -0.39
N ASP A 66 -13.04 -8.95 0.74
CA ASP A 66 -13.91 -8.56 1.85
C ASP A 66 -13.79 -7.05 2.16
N THR A 67 -14.69 -6.27 1.58
CA THR A 67 -14.76 -4.82 1.81
C THR A 67 -15.23 -4.45 3.22
N GLY A 68 -15.84 -5.39 3.96
CA GLY A 68 -16.24 -5.23 5.36
C GLY A 68 -15.08 -5.42 6.34
N ALA A 69 -14.09 -6.25 5.99
CA ALA A 69 -12.92 -6.48 6.83
C ALA A 69 -11.94 -5.31 6.80
N SER A 70 -11.52 -4.84 7.97
CA SER A 70 -10.49 -3.79 8.05
C SER A 70 -9.09 -4.29 7.68
N MET A 71 -8.82 -5.58 7.91
CA MET A 71 -7.50 -6.21 7.74
C MET A 71 -7.63 -7.57 7.07
N THR A 72 -6.67 -7.88 6.22
CA THR A 72 -6.45 -9.19 5.60
C THR A 72 -6.25 -10.27 6.68
N SER A 73 -6.83 -11.46 6.49
CA SER A 73 -6.79 -12.57 7.45
C SER A 73 -6.48 -13.89 6.76
N LEU A 74 -5.50 -14.62 7.31
CA LEU A 74 -5.06 -15.93 6.80
C LEU A 74 -5.49 -17.04 7.76
N ASP A 75 -5.99 -18.12 7.17
CA ASP A 75 -6.28 -19.38 7.86
C ASP A 75 -5.01 -20.12 8.19
N VAL A 76 -4.80 -20.41 9.48
CA VAL A 76 -3.60 -21.11 9.96
C VAL A 76 -3.94 -22.20 10.95
N ARG A 77 -3.04 -23.19 11.05
CA ARG A 77 -3.10 -24.28 12.02
C ARG A 77 -1.87 -24.25 12.92
N ASP A 78 -2.00 -24.83 14.11
CA ASP A 78 -0.91 -25.04 15.06
C ASP A 78 -0.13 -23.76 15.40
N LEU A 79 -0.85 -22.62 15.47
CA LEU A 79 -0.23 -21.33 15.74
C LEU A 79 0.41 -21.29 17.12
N THR A 80 1.70 -21.09 17.16
CA THR A 80 2.47 -20.83 18.37
C THR A 80 3.26 -19.54 18.24
N ILE A 81 3.43 -18.82 19.36
CA ILE A 81 4.22 -17.57 19.38
C ILE A 81 5.30 -17.71 20.45
N LYS A 82 6.56 -17.64 20.02
CA LYS A 82 7.73 -17.64 20.91
C LYS A 82 8.68 -16.52 20.48
N ASN A 83 9.17 -15.73 21.42
CA ASN A 83 10.14 -14.65 21.17
C ASN A 83 9.69 -13.69 20.04
N LYS A 84 8.41 -13.32 20.01
CA LYS A 84 7.81 -12.50 18.95
C LYS A 84 7.86 -13.10 17.53
N VAL A 85 8.05 -14.40 17.41
CA VAL A 85 7.95 -15.14 16.16
C VAL A 85 6.71 -16.01 16.21
N ALA A 86 5.84 -15.86 15.22
CA ALA A 86 4.70 -16.72 14.97
C ALA A 86 5.15 -17.89 14.09
N GLN A 87 4.93 -19.12 14.57
CA GLN A 87 5.12 -20.35 13.83
C GLN A 87 3.75 -21.00 13.63
N PHE A 88 3.42 -21.36 12.40
CA PHE A 88 2.13 -21.93 12.04
C PHE A 88 2.23 -22.77 10.76
N ARG A 89 1.18 -23.55 10.50
CA ARG A 89 1.03 -24.31 9.25
C ARG A 89 -0.12 -23.77 8.42
N LEU A 90 0.01 -23.83 7.12
CA LEU A 90 -1.14 -23.72 6.23
C LEU A 90 -2.02 -24.98 6.32
N PRO A 91 -3.33 -24.91 6.07
CA PRO A 91 -4.18 -26.09 6.04
C PRO A 91 -3.65 -27.16 5.08
N GLU A 92 -3.89 -28.45 5.38
CA GLU A 92 -3.39 -29.59 4.57
C GLU A 92 -3.70 -29.46 3.09
N LYS A 93 -4.93 -29.08 2.77
CA LYS A 93 -5.38 -28.89 1.38
C LYS A 93 -4.57 -27.82 0.61
N TYR A 94 -3.75 -27.02 1.31
CA TYR A 94 -2.84 -26.03 0.74
C TYR A 94 -1.37 -26.35 1.05
N GLY A 95 -1.06 -27.63 1.20
CA GLY A 95 0.30 -28.14 1.28
C GLY A 95 0.90 -28.24 2.67
N ASN A 96 0.14 -27.96 3.74
CA ASN A 96 0.61 -28.08 5.15
C ASN A 96 1.96 -27.40 5.44
N THR A 97 2.28 -26.36 4.68
CA THR A 97 3.56 -25.64 4.71
C THR A 97 3.78 -25.02 6.09
N LEU A 98 4.90 -25.35 6.73
CA LEU A 98 5.34 -24.71 7.98
C LEU A 98 5.94 -23.33 7.67
N ILE A 99 5.41 -22.31 8.33
CA ILE A 99 5.82 -20.91 8.15
C ILE A 99 6.21 -20.33 9.51
N SER A 100 7.32 -19.59 9.52
CA SER A 100 7.79 -18.84 10.69
C SER A 100 8.03 -17.39 10.31
N LEU A 101 7.33 -16.45 10.95
CA LEU A 101 7.41 -15.02 10.64
C LEU A 101 7.43 -14.16 11.91
N PRO A 102 8.11 -13.01 11.90
CA PRO A 102 8.06 -12.06 13.00
C PRO A 102 6.64 -11.54 13.21
N VAL A 103 6.18 -11.45 14.44
CA VAL A 103 4.95 -10.75 14.81
C VAL A 103 5.24 -9.26 14.83
N VAL A 104 4.64 -8.52 13.89
CA VAL A 104 4.82 -7.07 13.74
C VAL A 104 3.78 -6.27 14.53
N GLY A 105 2.74 -6.95 15.03
CA GLY A 105 1.69 -6.30 15.80
C GLY A 105 0.58 -7.25 16.22
N HIS A 106 -0.51 -6.67 16.71
CA HIS A 106 -1.72 -7.39 17.02
C HIS A 106 -2.93 -6.55 16.59
N CYS A 107 -3.99 -7.19 16.15
CA CYS A 107 -5.26 -6.56 15.91
C CYS A 107 -6.33 -7.06 16.88
N ASN A 108 -7.21 -6.16 17.31
CA ASN A 108 -8.37 -6.50 18.10
C ASN A 108 -9.56 -6.71 17.15
N ILE A 109 -10.14 -7.90 17.18
CA ILE A 109 -11.32 -8.23 16.41
C ILE A 109 -12.55 -8.04 17.29
N ARG A 110 -13.52 -7.31 16.74
CA ARG A 110 -14.87 -7.17 17.31
C ARG A 110 -15.84 -7.54 16.18
N SER A 111 -16.35 -8.76 16.24
CA SER A 111 -17.50 -9.20 15.43
C SER A 111 -18.66 -9.57 16.37
N ALA A 112 -19.84 -9.81 15.80
CA ALA A 112 -21.02 -10.24 16.59
C ALA A 112 -20.70 -11.49 17.41
N ASP A 113 -19.91 -12.42 16.83
CA ASP A 113 -19.68 -13.76 17.39
C ASP A 113 -18.30 -13.95 18.04
N SER A 114 -17.39 -12.98 17.93
CA SER A 114 -16.06 -13.14 18.50
C SER A 114 -15.39 -11.82 18.90
N ARG A 115 -14.77 -11.85 20.07
CA ARG A 115 -13.83 -10.83 20.54
C ARG A 115 -12.50 -11.51 20.81
N GLY A 116 -11.43 -11.00 20.22
CA GLY A 116 -10.12 -11.58 20.42
C GLY A 116 -9.00 -10.70 19.90
N ARG A 117 -7.79 -10.97 20.39
CA ARG A 117 -6.56 -10.35 19.94
C ARG A 117 -5.82 -11.35 19.05
N ARG A 118 -5.59 -10.98 17.79
CA ARG A 118 -4.90 -11.83 16.82
C ARG A 118 -3.52 -11.27 16.50
N PRO A 119 -2.49 -12.11 16.38
CA PRO A 119 -1.18 -11.68 15.95
C PRO A 119 -1.21 -11.26 14.48
N VAL A 120 -0.38 -10.27 14.14
CA VAL A 120 -0.22 -9.74 12.80
C VAL A 120 1.21 -10.00 12.35
N VAL A 121 1.36 -10.52 11.15
CA VAL A 121 2.62 -10.75 10.45
C VAL A 121 2.62 -10.01 9.13
N GLU A 122 3.78 -9.86 8.49
CA GLU A 122 3.88 -9.38 7.11
C GLU A 122 4.12 -10.55 6.17
N ILE A 123 3.31 -10.62 5.11
CA ILE A 123 3.43 -11.64 4.05
C ILE A 123 3.44 -10.92 2.70
N GLU A 124 4.24 -11.41 1.78
CA GLU A 124 4.23 -10.94 0.42
C GLU A 124 3.20 -11.73 -0.40
N LEU A 125 2.26 -11.01 -1.02
CA LEU A 125 1.14 -11.55 -1.79
C LEU A 125 1.24 -11.12 -3.25
N CYS A 126 0.80 -12.00 -4.16
CA CYS A 126 0.56 -11.69 -5.56
C CYS A 126 -0.92 -11.80 -5.89
N VAL A 127 -1.51 -10.71 -6.38
CA VAL A 127 -2.89 -10.62 -6.87
C VAL A 127 -2.85 -10.07 -8.29
N GLY A 128 -3.22 -10.87 -9.28
CA GLY A 128 -3.05 -10.50 -10.69
C GLY A 128 -1.57 -10.24 -11.02
N LEU A 129 -1.26 -9.03 -11.46
CA LEU A 129 0.11 -8.57 -11.74
C LEU A 129 0.77 -7.87 -10.54
N LYS A 130 0.04 -7.67 -9.44
CA LYS A 130 0.52 -6.89 -8.31
C LYS A 130 1.12 -7.79 -7.24
N ARG A 131 2.42 -7.62 -6.99
CA ARG A 131 3.14 -8.21 -5.87
C ARG A 131 3.30 -7.15 -4.78
N MET A 132 2.87 -7.47 -3.56
CA MET A 132 2.82 -6.50 -2.48
C MET A 132 3.06 -7.13 -1.12
N ARG A 133 3.71 -6.41 -0.22
CA ARG A 133 3.87 -6.79 1.18
C ARG A 133 2.67 -6.31 1.98
N VAL A 134 2.04 -7.22 2.70
CA VAL A 134 0.74 -7.01 3.35
C VAL A 134 0.78 -7.44 4.81
N GLN A 135 0.22 -6.63 5.69
CA GLN A 135 -0.04 -7.03 7.06
C GLN A 135 -1.27 -7.94 7.12
N VAL A 136 -1.10 -9.12 7.69
CA VAL A 136 -2.08 -10.19 7.72
C VAL A 136 -2.27 -10.65 9.16
N ASN A 137 -3.51 -10.70 9.66
CA ASN A 137 -3.79 -11.34 10.93
C ASN A 137 -3.92 -12.86 10.75
N LEU A 138 -3.40 -13.59 11.72
CA LEU A 138 -3.45 -15.05 11.76
C LEU A 138 -4.64 -15.50 12.61
N ASN A 139 -5.43 -16.43 12.08
CA ASN A 139 -6.61 -16.97 12.76
C ASN A 139 -6.92 -18.39 12.27
N ASP A 140 -7.50 -19.22 13.12
CA ASP A 140 -8.16 -20.43 12.66
C ASP A 140 -9.45 -20.07 11.93
N ARG A 141 -9.52 -20.42 10.65
CA ARG A 141 -10.65 -20.16 9.77
C ARG A 141 -11.24 -21.47 9.22
N SER A 142 -11.04 -22.58 9.93
CA SER A 142 -11.50 -23.92 9.52
C SER A 142 -12.99 -24.02 9.25
N GLN A 143 -13.78 -23.12 9.86
CA GLN A 143 -15.24 -23.09 9.72
C GLN A 143 -15.75 -22.22 8.55
N VAL A 144 -14.85 -21.66 7.74
CA VAL A 144 -15.20 -20.83 6.60
C VAL A 144 -14.56 -21.33 5.31
N GLU A 145 -15.19 -21.04 4.20
CA GLU A 145 -14.81 -21.56 2.88
C GLU A 145 -13.44 -21.10 2.40
N TYR A 146 -13.14 -19.81 2.59
CA TYR A 146 -11.93 -19.18 2.04
C TYR A 146 -10.81 -19.08 3.07
N PRO A 147 -9.61 -19.66 2.78
CA PRO A 147 -8.47 -19.63 3.69
C PRO A 147 -7.85 -18.24 3.82
N LEU A 148 -8.07 -17.37 2.87
CA LEU A 148 -7.59 -15.99 2.86
C LEU A 148 -8.74 -15.03 2.56
N ILE A 149 -8.79 -13.93 3.27
CA ILE A 149 -9.61 -12.78 2.90
C ILE A 149 -8.72 -11.57 2.71
N LEU A 150 -8.95 -10.79 1.65
CA LEU A 150 -8.32 -9.49 1.45
C LEU A 150 -9.20 -8.39 2.03
N GLY A 151 -8.67 -7.71 3.03
CA GLY A 151 -9.35 -6.61 3.69
C GLY A 151 -9.00 -5.24 3.11
N ARG A 152 -9.63 -4.19 3.67
CA ARG A 152 -9.44 -2.80 3.23
C ARG A 152 -8.00 -2.29 3.33
N ASN A 153 -7.14 -2.90 4.17
CA ASN A 153 -5.72 -2.55 4.23
C ASN A 153 -4.99 -2.78 2.91
N VAL A 154 -5.50 -3.68 2.06
CA VAL A 154 -5.02 -3.95 0.70
C VAL A 154 -5.88 -3.23 -0.34
N LEU A 155 -7.21 -3.36 -0.21
CA LEU A 155 -8.14 -2.95 -1.25
C LEU A 155 -8.13 -1.45 -1.53
N LYS A 156 -8.02 -0.62 -0.49
CA LYS A 156 -8.19 0.84 -0.60
C LYS A 156 -7.27 1.52 -1.61
N GLN A 157 -6.05 1.04 -1.74
CA GLN A 157 -5.02 1.72 -2.53
C GLN A 157 -4.87 1.12 -3.93
N GLU A 158 -5.18 -0.18 -4.08
CA GLU A 158 -4.77 -0.95 -5.24
C GLU A 158 -5.93 -1.40 -6.13
N PHE A 159 -7.15 -1.54 -5.56
CA PHE A 159 -8.22 -2.28 -6.23
C PHE A 159 -9.57 -1.57 -6.20
N ILE A 160 -10.38 -1.86 -7.23
CA ILE A 160 -11.83 -1.63 -7.31
C ILE A 160 -12.48 -3.01 -7.35
N VAL A 161 -13.55 -3.23 -6.57
CA VAL A 161 -14.21 -4.53 -6.45
C VAL A 161 -15.47 -4.55 -7.31
N ASP A 162 -15.52 -5.46 -8.28
CA ASP A 162 -16.72 -5.81 -9.04
C ASP A 162 -17.33 -7.08 -8.44
N CYS A 163 -18.36 -6.91 -7.61
CA CYS A 163 -19.00 -8.03 -6.90
C CYS A 163 -19.77 -8.99 -7.82
N ALA A 164 -20.01 -8.64 -9.08
CA ALA A 164 -20.69 -9.50 -10.04
C ALA A 164 -19.76 -10.52 -10.70
N LYS A 165 -18.46 -10.43 -10.45
CA LYS A 165 -17.43 -11.25 -11.11
C LYS A 165 -16.54 -11.96 -10.11
N GLU A 166 -15.88 -13.02 -10.57
CA GLU A 166 -14.88 -13.77 -9.82
C GLU A 166 -13.70 -14.15 -10.72
N ARG A 167 -12.51 -14.31 -10.11
CA ARG A 167 -11.29 -14.79 -10.78
C ARG A 167 -10.92 -14.01 -12.04
N LEU A 168 -11.05 -12.68 -11.96
CA LEU A 168 -10.73 -11.79 -13.07
C LEU A 168 -9.23 -11.70 -13.35
N ASN A 169 -8.42 -11.84 -12.31
CA ASN A 169 -6.99 -11.57 -12.36
C ASN A 169 -6.18 -12.77 -11.85
N PRO A 170 -5.91 -13.78 -12.70
CA PRO A 170 -5.02 -14.86 -12.30
C PRO A 170 -3.64 -14.31 -11.94
N PRO A 171 -2.99 -14.82 -10.87
CA PRO A 171 -1.69 -14.30 -10.43
C PRO A 171 -0.60 -14.62 -11.45
N LYS A 172 0.07 -13.59 -11.94
CA LYS A 172 1.15 -13.66 -12.96
C LYS A 172 2.53 -13.22 -12.43
N CYS A 173 2.65 -12.99 -11.11
CA CYS A 173 3.92 -12.57 -10.51
C CYS A 173 4.97 -13.70 -10.44
N LEU A 174 4.66 -14.90 -10.92
CA LEU A 174 5.59 -16.05 -10.96
C LEU A 174 6.48 -16.03 -12.23
N GLU A 175 6.12 -15.26 -13.24
CA GLU A 175 6.79 -15.26 -14.55
C GLU A 175 8.19 -14.58 -14.56
N GLY A 176 8.70 -14.18 -13.40
CA GLY A 176 10.04 -13.57 -13.24
C GLY A 176 11.01 -14.37 -12.37
N ILE A 177 10.65 -15.56 -11.89
CA ILE A 177 11.53 -16.45 -11.13
C ILE A 177 11.88 -17.65 -12.03
N SER A 178 12.60 -17.40 -13.10
CA SER A 178 13.36 -18.45 -13.76
C SER A 178 14.70 -18.60 -13.04
N GLN A 179 14.84 -19.73 -12.36
CA GLN A 179 16.00 -20.50 -11.91
C GLN A 179 17.33 -19.77 -11.72
#